data_ab6d394310c706e962822eebff0a69cd
#
_entry.id   ab6d394310c706e962822eebff0a69cd
#
_cell.length_a   1.000
_cell.length_b   1.000
_cell.length_c   1.000
_cell.angle_alpha   90.00
_cell.angle_beta   90.00
_cell.angle_gamma   90.00
#
_symmetry.space_group_name_H-M   'P 1'
#
loop_
_entity.id
_entity.type
_entity.pdbx_description
1 polymer ?
#
loop_
_entity_poly.entity_id
_entity_poly.type
_entity_poly.pdbx_seq_one_letter_code
_entity_poly.pdbx_strand_id
1 'polypeptide(L)'
;MQILFVHQNFPGQFKHLAPALAAKPEHTVVALTMRQIDSRQWQGVHIVRYAPKTGSQPGVHPWLRDFDTKVIRGEACFRAALQLREQGFQPDVIIAHPGWGESLFLKQVWPQARLGLYCEFYYLLQGGDIGFDPEFPTRDADGEACRVEMRNLNNAVHMPLADAAISPTHWQASTFPEPFRSRISVIHDGIDTELVAPDDSVALQLGELKLSRQDEVITFVNRNLEPCRGYHVFMRALPELLRRRPHARVLITGGDGVSYGAAPTNGQTWKQIYIDEAHAQHPDMDWSRVHFLGQIPYAQFVAMLQLSRVHLYLTYPFVLSWSLLEAMSAGCAIVASDTAPLREAIRHDETGVLVDFFDPAALAEATCQLLDDPARRARLGAAARVFARENYDLKQVCLPRQMAWVEALAARPAGEAPATAPGWTPPPPPPAQTTAPAPRPATAPAFKRY
;
A
#
# COMPACT_ATOMS: atom_id res chain seq x y z
N MET A 1 2.43 -20.43 23.31
CA MET A 1 2.26 -20.87 21.90
C MET A 1 3.57 -20.72 21.13
N GLN A 2 3.82 -21.61 20.17
CA GLN A 2 4.87 -21.40 19.17
C GLN A 2 4.26 -20.78 17.90
N ILE A 3 4.74 -19.61 17.50
CA ILE A 3 4.16 -18.83 16.40
C ILE A 3 5.23 -18.61 15.33
N LEU A 4 4.91 -18.92 14.08
CA LEU A 4 5.78 -18.70 12.95
C LEU A 4 5.23 -17.58 12.07
N PHE A 5 5.99 -16.52 11.90
CA PHE A 5 5.75 -15.51 10.87
C PHE A 5 6.53 -15.80 9.60
N VAL A 6 5.90 -15.60 8.45
CA VAL A 6 6.54 -15.81 7.14
C VAL A 6 6.32 -14.60 6.25
N HIS A 7 7.40 -13.87 5.97
CA HIS A 7 7.35 -12.66 5.15
C HIS A 7 8.70 -12.39 4.51
N GLN A 8 8.75 -12.23 3.18
CA GLN A 8 9.98 -12.00 2.41
C GLN A 8 10.86 -10.89 3.02
N ASN A 9 10.24 -9.78 3.37
CA ASN A 9 10.90 -8.59 3.93
C ASN A 9 10.49 -8.35 5.40
N PHE A 10 10.45 -9.41 6.22
CA PHE A 10 10.08 -9.26 7.61
C PHE A 10 10.82 -8.06 8.27
N PRO A 11 10.14 -7.23 9.09
CA PRO A 11 8.81 -7.45 9.65
C PRO A 11 7.64 -7.11 8.71
N GLY A 12 7.81 -6.28 7.68
CA GLY A 12 6.73 -5.86 6.78
C GLY A 12 5.49 -5.42 7.54
N GLN A 13 4.33 -5.98 7.19
CA GLN A 13 3.05 -5.72 7.83
C GLN A 13 2.97 -6.22 9.29
N PHE A 14 3.85 -7.12 9.68
CA PHE A 14 3.88 -7.71 11.03
C PHE A 14 4.72 -6.91 12.04
N LYS A 15 5.15 -5.69 11.69
CA LYS A 15 6.06 -4.85 12.51
C LYS A 15 5.56 -4.54 13.92
N HIS A 16 4.26 -4.62 14.16
CA HIS A 16 3.63 -4.39 15.45
C HIS A 16 3.12 -5.68 16.09
N LEU A 17 2.48 -6.53 15.30
CA LEU A 17 1.89 -7.79 15.78
C LEU A 17 2.95 -8.77 16.30
N ALA A 18 4.03 -9.00 15.55
CA ALA A 18 5.03 -9.99 15.93
C ALA A 18 5.75 -9.64 17.24
N PRO A 19 6.21 -8.40 17.49
CA PRO A 19 6.77 -8.01 18.78
C PRO A 19 5.75 -8.08 19.94
N ALA A 20 4.49 -7.68 19.69
CA ALA A 20 3.46 -7.72 20.73
C ALA A 20 3.17 -9.16 21.19
N LEU A 21 3.18 -10.11 20.26
CA LEU A 21 3.06 -11.55 20.59
C LEU A 21 4.34 -12.06 21.29
N ALA A 22 5.52 -11.64 20.85
CA ALA A 22 6.79 -12.03 21.45
C ALA A 22 7.01 -11.45 22.86
N ALA A 23 6.32 -10.38 23.21
CA ALA A 23 6.35 -9.79 24.56
C ALA A 23 5.59 -10.66 25.59
N LYS A 24 4.76 -11.62 25.17
CA LYS A 24 4.10 -12.57 26.07
C LYS A 24 5.06 -13.69 26.41
N PRO A 25 5.43 -13.90 27.70
CA PRO A 25 6.46 -14.88 28.10
C PRO A 25 6.10 -16.34 27.75
N GLU A 26 4.82 -16.65 27.60
CA GLU A 26 4.32 -17.96 27.19
C GLU A 26 4.40 -18.21 25.68
N HIS A 27 4.88 -17.23 24.89
CA HIS A 27 5.00 -17.38 23.45
C HIS A 27 6.46 -17.52 23.01
N THR A 28 6.69 -18.38 22.03
CA THR A 28 7.92 -18.44 21.25
C THR A 28 7.61 -17.98 19.84
N VAL A 29 8.16 -16.86 19.44
CA VAL A 29 7.89 -16.26 18.12
C VAL A 29 9.11 -16.35 17.23
N VAL A 30 8.95 -16.96 16.06
CA VAL A 30 9.99 -17.14 15.04
C VAL A 30 9.53 -16.48 13.75
N ALA A 31 10.45 -15.87 13.00
CA ALA A 31 10.17 -15.34 11.67
C ALA A 31 11.12 -15.89 10.61
N LEU A 32 10.54 -16.40 9.52
CA LEU A 32 11.27 -16.78 8.29
C LEU A 32 11.28 -15.59 7.32
N THR A 33 12.48 -15.19 6.86
CA THR A 33 12.65 -14.03 5.96
C THR A 33 13.85 -14.18 5.03
N MET A 34 13.79 -13.51 3.87
CA MET A 34 14.96 -13.34 2.98
C MET A 34 15.77 -12.10 3.33
N ARG A 35 15.17 -11.15 4.05
CA ARG A 35 15.82 -9.88 4.37
C ARG A 35 17.10 -10.11 5.17
N GLN A 36 18.15 -9.37 4.82
CA GLN A 36 19.36 -9.31 5.63
C GLN A 36 19.06 -8.52 6.92
N ILE A 37 19.13 -9.21 8.03
CA ILE A 37 19.04 -8.66 9.39
C ILE A 37 20.27 -9.19 10.10
N ASP A 38 21.11 -8.32 10.62
CA ASP A 38 22.39 -8.71 11.22
C ASP A 38 22.22 -9.42 12.57
N SER A 39 21.08 -9.23 13.21
CA SER A 39 20.75 -9.88 14.49
C SER A 39 19.91 -11.13 14.28
N ARG A 40 20.16 -12.17 15.11
CA ARG A 40 19.28 -13.35 15.20
C ARG A 40 17.99 -13.09 15.98
N GLN A 41 17.84 -11.92 16.57
CA GLN A 41 16.64 -11.48 17.26
C GLN A 41 16.27 -10.06 16.88
N TRP A 42 14.97 -9.81 16.77
CA TRP A 42 14.40 -8.50 16.53
C TRP A 42 13.18 -8.31 17.44
N GLN A 43 13.26 -7.42 18.43
CA GLN A 43 12.18 -7.12 19.38
C GLN A 43 11.51 -8.38 19.96
N GLY A 44 12.31 -9.33 20.44
CA GLY A 44 11.84 -10.60 21.02
C GLY A 44 11.54 -11.71 20.00
N VAL A 45 11.50 -11.40 18.71
CA VAL A 45 11.26 -12.39 17.64
C VAL A 45 12.57 -13.02 17.19
N HIS A 46 12.63 -14.36 17.15
CA HIS A 46 13.77 -15.08 16.59
C HIS A 46 13.75 -15.05 15.06
N ILE A 47 14.83 -14.57 14.45
CA ILE A 47 14.95 -14.43 12.99
C ILE A 47 15.70 -15.60 12.39
N VAL A 48 15.06 -16.29 11.46
CA VAL A 48 15.66 -17.36 10.64
C VAL A 48 15.65 -16.92 9.19
N ARG A 49 16.84 -16.83 8.63
CA ARG A 49 17.02 -16.41 7.24
C ARG A 49 17.05 -17.60 6.31
N TYR A 50 16.47 -17.44 5.16
CA TYR A 50 16.63 -18.33 4.02
C TYR A 50 16.98 -17.53 2.77
N ALA A 51 17.57 -18.20 1.78
CA ALA A 51 17.84 -17.61 0.47
C ALA A 51 17.65 -18.67 -0.62
N PRO A 52 16.96 -18.35 -1.73
CA PRO A 52 16.94 -19.21 -2.88
C PRO A 52 18.34 -19.32 -3.49
N LYS A 53 18.69 -20.52 -3.99
CA LYS A 53 19.99 -20.78 -4.62
C LYS A 53 20.07 -20.26 -6.06
N THR A 54 18.92 -20.19 -6.72
CA THR A 54 18.82 -19.79 -8.14
C THR A 54 17.60 -18.87 -8.31
N GLY A 55 17.58 -18.13 -9.40
CA GLY A 55 16.39 -17.42 -9.89
C GLY A 55 15.65 -18.21 -10.96
N SER A 56 14.51 -17.69 -11.42
CA SER A 56 13.77 -18.25 -12.56
C SER A 56 14.64 -18.28 -13.82
N GLN A 57 14.59 -19.40 -14.55
CA GLN A 57 15.42 -19.63 -15.72
C GLN A 57 14.83 -19.01 -16.98
N PRO A 58 15.65 -18.61 -17.99
CA PRO A 58 15.17 -17.96 -19.22
C PRO A 58 14.18 -18.79 -20.05
N GLY A 59 14.21 -20.13 -19.95
CA GLY A 59 13.32 -21.04 -20.71
C GLY A 59 11.92 -21.19 -20.15
N VAL A 60 11.61 -20.56 -19.02
CA VAL A 60 10.25 -20.62 -18.42
C VAL A 60 9.29 -19.78 -19.24
N HIS A 61 8.09 -20.32 -19.52
CA HIS A 61 7.03 -19.62 -20.21
C HIS A 61 6.75 -18.25 -19.56
N PRO A 62 6.63 -17.15 -20.32
CA PRO A 62 6.49 -15.79 -19.74
C PRO A 62 5.37 -15.64 -18.70
N TRP A 63 4.24 -16.30 -18.90
CA TRP A 63 3.12 -16.27 -17.96
C TRP A 63 3.37 -17.04 -16.65
N LEU A 64 4.29 -18.01 -16.67
CA LEU A 64 4.66 -18.80 -15.48
C LEU A 64 5.83 -18.18 -14.68
N ARG A 65 6.58 -17.25 -15.25
CA ARG A 65 7.81 -16.74 -14.66
C ARG A 65 7.64 -16.16 -13.26
N ASP A 66 6.54 -15.45 -13.04
CA ASP A 66 6.20 -14.91 -11.71
C ASP A 66 5.94 -16.05 -10.72
N PHE A 67 5.15 -17.05 -11.10
CA PHE A 67 4.85 -18.18 -10.25
C PHE A 67 6.06 -19.10 -10.05
N ASP A 68 6.89 -19.32 -11.06
CA ASP A 68 8.16 -20.04 -10.95
C ASP A 68 9.06 -19.40 -9.88
N THR A 69 9.19 -18.07 -9.90
CA THR A 69 9.93 -17.32 -8.88
C THR A 69 9.33 -17.56 -7.47
N LYS A 70 8.00 -17.62 -7.35
CA LYS A 70 7.31 -17.91 -6.09
C LYS A 70 7.57 -19.32 -5.60
N VAL A 71 7.60 -20.30 -6.50
CA VAL A 71 7.94 -21.72 -6.18
C VAL A 71 9.39 -21.82 -5.69
N ILE A 72 10.33 -21.17 -6.36
CA ILE A 72 11.75 -21.16 -5.96
C ILE A 72 11.92 -20.58 -4.54
N ARG A 73 11.22 -19.49 -4.21
CA ARG A 73 11.23 -18.91 -2.86
C ARG A 73 10.56 -19.84 -1.84
N GLY A 74 9.42 -20.42 -2.22
CA GLY A 74 8.70 -21.40 -1.41
C GLY A 74 9.55 -22.62 -1.07
N GLU A 75 10.32 -23.16 -2.02
CA GLU A 75 11.27 -24.23 -1.78
C GLU A 75 12.36 -23.82 -0.78
N ALA A 76 12.98 -22.66 -0.97
CA ALA A 76 14.01 -22.19 -0.06
C ALA A 76 13.48 -22.02 1.37
N CYS A 77 12.27 -21.46 1.52
CA CYS A 77 11.59 -21.33 2.80
C CYS A 77 11.25 -22.70 3.41
N PHE A 78 10.75 -23.64 2.60
CA PHE A 78 10.47 -25.03 3.00
C PHE A 78 11.71 -25.74 3.55
N ARG A 79 12.88 -25.59 2.91
CA ARG A 79 14.14 -26.18 3.39
C ARG A 79 14.56 -25.60 4.75
N ALA A 80 14.41 -24.29 4.95
CA ALA A 80 14.65 -23.67 6.26
C ALA A 80 13.64 -24.15 7.33
N ALA A 81 12.39 -24.33 6.94
CA ALA A 81 11.34 -24.86 7.82
C ALA A 81 11.62 -26.30 8.27
N LEU A 82 12.14 -27.16 7.38
CA LEU A 82 12.57 -28.52 7.76
C LEU A 82 13.66 -28.49 8.83
N GLN A 83 14.65 -27.62 8.70
CA GLN A 83 15.72 -27.45 9.70
C GLN A 83 15.17 -26.99 11.05
N LEU A 84 14.22 -26.04 11.06
CA LEU A 84 13.54 -25.64 12.30
C LEU A 84 12.79 -26.80 12.96
N ARG A 85 12.10 -27.63 12.18
CA ARG A 85 11.42 -28.81 12.68
C ARG A 85 12.40 -29.82 13.29
N GLU A 86 13.54 -30.06 12.64
CA GLU A 86 14.61 -30.93 13.16
C GLU A 86 15.20 -30.41 14.48
N GLN A 87 15.21 -29.10 14.68
CA GLN A 87 15.60 -28.45 15.94
C GLN A 87 14.51 -28.47 17.02
N GLY A 88 13.37 -29.08 16.74
CA GLY A 88 12.26 -29.27 17.70
C GLY A 88 11.20 -28.15 17.65
N PHE A 89 11.28 -27.19 16.72
CA PHE A 89 10.26 -26.15 16.60
C PHE A 89 8.99 -26.69 15.93
N GLN A 90 7.85 -26.57 16.63
CA GLN A 90 6.54 -27.06 16.19
C GLN A 90 5.51 -25.93 16.36
N PRO A 91 5.28 -25.10 15.33
CA PRO A 91 4.36 -23.97 15.45
C PRO A 91 2.91 -24.43 15.65
N ASP A 92 2.23 -23.81 16.60
CA ASP A 92 0.78 -23.91 16.75
C ASP A 92 0.11 -23.12 15.61
N VAL A 93 0.69 -21.96 15.27
CA VAL A 93 0.17 -21.04 14.28
C VAL A 93 1.27 -20.59 13.32
N ILE A 94 0.95 -20.56 12.04
CA ILE A 94 1.74 -19.97 10.97
C ILE A 94 0.98 -18.73 10.46
N ILE A 95 1.58 -17.56 10.51
CA ILE A 95 1.02 -16.32 9.96
C ILE A 95 1.88 -15.91 8.78
N ALA A 96 1.30 -15.92 7.58
CA ALA A 96 2.06 -15.76 6.36
C ALA A 96 1.46 -14.71 5.42
N HIS A 97 2.35 -13.95 4.77
CA HIS A 97 1.98 -13.16 3.61
C HIS A 97 2.16 -14.02 2.36
N PRO A 98 1.09 -14.42 1.64
CA PRO A 98 1.19 -15.38 0.53
C PRO A 98 1.78 -14.78 -0.74
N GLY A 99 1.93 -13.46 -0.85
CA GLY A 99 2.16 -12.74 -2.10
C GLY A 99 3.42 -13.15 -2.87
N TRP A 100 4.46 -13.61 -2.17
CA TRP A 100 5.74 -13.94 -2.80
C TRP A 100 6.07 -15.45 -2.81
N GLY A 101 5.17 -16.31 -2.31
CA GLY A 101 5.26 -17.77 -2.43
C GLY A 101 5.93 -18.51 -1.28
N GLU A 102 6.51 -17.82 -0.29
CA GLU A 102 7.28 -18.43 0.80
C GLU A 102 6.52 -19.46 1.59
N SER A 103 5.22 -19.27 1.75
CA SER A 103 4.35 -20.15 2.55
C SER A 103 3.75 -21.34 1.79
N LEU A 104 4.03 -21.48 0.48
CA LEU A 104 3.42 -22.50 -0.39
C LEU A 104 3.48 -23.93 0.16
N PHE A 105 4.58 -24.29 0.83
CA PHE A 105 4.85 -25.69 1.22
C PHE A 105 4.91 -25.91 2.73
N LEU A 106 4.56 -24.93 3.55
CA LEU A 106 4.74 -25.03 5.01
C LEU A 106 3.80 -26.05 5.66
N LYS A 107 2.61 -26.26 5.10
CA LYS A 107 1.70 -27.34 5.57
C LYS A 107 2.26 -28.75 5.30
N GLN A 108 3.24 -28.91 4.43
CA GLN A 108 3.98 -30.18 4.26
C GLN A 108 5.01 -30.43 5.38
N VAL A 109 5.47 -29.34 6.02
CA VAL A 109 6.38 -29.43 7.18
C VAL A 109 5.58 -29.62 8.47
N TRP A 110 4.52 -28.84 8.64
CA TRP A 110 3.68 -28.82 9.84
C TRP A 110 2.19 -28.94 9.46
N PRO A 111 1.70 -30.15 9.16
CA PRO A 111 0.31 -30.36 8.73
C PRO A 111 -0.72 -29.89 9.75
N GLN A 112 -0.39 -29.98 11.05
CA GLN A 112 -1.30 -29.64 12.15
C GLN A 112 -1.27 -28.16 12.53
N ALA A 113 -0.24 -27.39 12.13
CA ALA A 113 -0.16 -25.97 12.42
C ALA A 113 -1.32 -25.21 11.75
N ARG A 114 -1.94 -24.27 12.46
CA ARG A 114 -2.98 -23.40 11.91
C ARG A 114 -2.35 -22.39 10.96
N LEU A 115 -2.90 -22.27 9.76
CA LEU A 115 -2.41 -21.33 8.75
C LEU A 115 -3.33 -20.10 8.66
N GLY A 116 -2.82 -18.96 9.08
CA GLY A 116 -3.42 -17.63 8.88
C GLY A 116 -2.74 -16.89 7.73
N LEU A 117 -3.52 -16.40 6.78
CA LEU A 117 -3.01 -15.64 5.63
C LEU A 117 -3.27 -14.15 5.77
N TYR A 118 -2.24 -13.35 5.49
CA TYR A 118 -2.39 -11.91 5.29
C TYR A 118 -2.70 -11.63 3.82
N CYS A 119 -3.98 -11.40 3.54
CA CYS A 119 -4.52 -11.21 2.18
C CYS A 119 -4.42 -9.74 1.78
N GLU A 120 -3.27 -9.34 1.25
CA GLU A 120 -3.02 -7.96 0.84
C GLU A 120 -3.79 -7.62 -0.44
N PHE A 121 -3.73 -8.47 -1.46
CA PHE A 121 -4.33 -8.18 -2.76
C PHE A 121 -4.55 -9.45 -3.61
N TYR A 122 -5.64 -9.44 -4.37
CA TYR A 122 -5.92 -10.39 -5.45
C TYR A 122 -6.11 -9.59 -6.74
N TYR A 123 -5.33 -9.90 -7.77
CA TYR A 123 -5.34 -9.13 -9.01
C TYR A 123 -6.64 -9.31 -9.77
N LEU A 124 -7.20 -8.18 -10.23
CA LEU A 124 -8.44 -8.14 -10.98
C LEU A 124 -8.17 -7.74 -12.43
N LEU A 125 -8.86 -8.38 -13.38
CA LEU A 125 -8.83 -7.97 -14.79
C LEU A 125 -9.56 -6.64 -15.01
N GLN A 126 -10.59 -6.36 -14.21
CA GLN A 126 -11.38 -5.13 -14.27
C GLN A 126 -11.60 -4.58 -12.87
N GLY A 127 -11.59 -3.25 -12.74
CA GLY A 127 -11.78 -2.56 -11.45
C GLY A 127 -10.58 -2.58 -10.51
N GLY A 128 -9.44 -3.17 -10.94
CA GLY A 128 -8.15 -3.11 -10.26
C GLY A 128 -7.18 -2.15 -10.95
N ASP A 129 -5.90 -2.31 -10.65
CA ASP A 129 -4.80 -1.52 -11.20
C ASP A 129 -4.49 -1.84 -12.67
N ILE A 130 -4.78 -3.06 -13.11
CA ILE A 130 -4.46 -3.54 -14.46
C ILE A 130 -5.41 -2.89 -15.46
N GLY A 131 -4.82 -2.19 -16.46
CA GLY A 131 -5.59 -1.50 -17.50
C GLY A 131 -6.39 -0.29 -17.02
N PHE A 132 -6.16 0.19 -15.80
CA PHE A 132 -6.84 1.36 -15.26
C PHE A 132 -6.46 2.64 -16.01
N ASP A 133 -5.17 2.81 -16.32
CA ASP A 133 -4.66 4.01 -16.96
C ASP A 133 -4.48 3.82 -18.46
N PRO A 134 -5.23 4.56 -19.29
CA PRO A 134 -5.14 4.44 -20.75
C PRO A 134 -3.79 4.92 -21.34
N GLU A 135 -3.00 5.69 -20.59
CA GLU A 135 -1.65 6.09 -21.00
C GLU A 135 -0.68 4.90 -21.01
N PHE A 136 -0.96 3.86 -20.22
CA PHE A 136 -0.14 2.66 -20.10
C PHE A 136 -0.90 1.39 -20.54
N PRO A 137 -1.28 1.29 -21.83
CA PRO A 137 -2.03 0.14 -22.31
C PRO A 137 -1.19 -1.13 -22.24
N THR A 138 -1.85 -2.25 -21.97
CA THR A 138 -1.22 -3.57 -22.08
C THR A 138 -0.78 -3.86 -23.52
N ARG A 139 0.37 -4.50 -23.70
CA ARG A 139 0.91 -4.85 -25.03
C ARG A 139 0.17 -6.02 -25.70
N ASP A 140 -0.52 -6.82 -24.90
CA ASP A 140 -1.23 -8.03 -25.32
C ASP A 140 -2.54 -8.11 -24.54
N ALA A 141 -3.56 -7.43 -25.06
CA ALA A 141 -4.87 -7.35 -24.41
C ALA A 141 -5.55 -8.72 -24.30
N ASP A 142 -5.42 -9.58 -25.32
CA ASP A 142 -6.03 -10.91 -25.34
C ASP A 142 -5.40 -11.86 -24.31
N GLY A 143 -4.10 -11.74 -24.10
CA GLY A 143 -3.36 -12.54 -23.11
C GLY A 143 -3.44 -12.00 -21.68
N GLU A 144 -3.98 -10.80 -21.44
CA GLU A 144 -3.97 -10.19 -20.11
C GLU A 144 -4.78 -10.99 -19.08
N ALA A 145 -5.95 -11.50 -19.47
CA ALA A 145 -6.76 -12.35 -18.60
C ALA A 145 -5.97 -13.58 -18.11
N CYS A 146 -5.27 -14.25 -19.04
CA CYS A 146 -4.44 -15.42 -18.69
C CYS A 146 -3.28 -15.03 -17.74
N ARG A 147 -2.66 -13.88 -17.95
CA ARG A 147 -1.58 -13.38 -17.06
C ARG A 147 -2.10 -13.07 -15.67
N VAL A 148 -3.29 -12.46 -15.55
CA VAL A 148 -3.93 -12.17 -14.27
C VAL A 148 -4.24 -13.45 -13.51
N GLU A 149 -4.78 -14.49 -14.16
CA GLU A 149 -4.99 -15.79 -13.52
C GLU A 149 -3.69 -16.40 -13.01
N MET A 150 -2.64 -16.41 -13.84
CA MET A 150 -1.34 -16.93 -13.44
C MET A 150 -0.69 -16.13 -12.31
N ARG A 151 -0.92 -14.82 -12.26
CA ARG A 151 -0.45 -13.95 -11.18
C ARG A 151 -1.11 -14.28 -9.84
N ASN A 152 -2.36 -14.71 -9.86
CA ASN A 152 -3.13 -15.12 -8.68
C ASN A 152 -2.91 -16.59 -8.27
N LEU A 153 -2.18 -17.36 -9.04
CA LEU A 153 -2.05 -18.81 -8.83
C LEU A 153 -1.51 -19.16 -7.42
N ASN A 154 -0.58 -18.38 -6.89
CA ASN A 154 -0.12 -18.59 -5.50
C ASN A 154 -1.24 -18.40 -4.46
N ASN A 155 -2.13 -17.42 -4.65
CA ASN A 155 -3.30 -17.25 -3.79
C ASN A 155 -4.24 -18.44 -3.92
N ALA A 156 -4.54 -18.89 -5.14
CA ALA A 156 -5.40 -20.06 -5.39
C ALA A 156 -4.88 -21.34 -4.72
N VAL A 157 -3.55 -21.54 -4.70
CA VAL A 157 -2.92 -22.70 -4.01
C VAL A 157 -3.00 -22.58 -2.49
N HIS A 158 -2.87 -21.37 -1.93
CA HIS A 158 -2.90 -21.14 -0.48
C HIS A 158 -4.32 -21.20 0.11
N MET A 159 -5.32 -20.66 -0.60
CA MET A 159 -6.68 -20.48 -0.09
C MET A 159 -7.31 -21.78 0.47
N PRO A 160 -7.19 -22.94 -0.19
CA PRO A 160 -7.74 -24.20 0.36
C PRO A 160 -7.05 -24.66 1.66
N LEU A 161 -5.80 -24.23 1.89
CA LEU A 161 -4.99 -24.66 3.04
C LEU A 161 -5.14 -23.72 4.25
N ALA A 162 -5.71 -22.53 4.04
CA ALA A 162 -5.83 -21.52 5.08
C ALA A 162 -6.97 -21.84 6.06
N ASP A 163 -6.66 -21.80 7.36
CA ASP A 163 -7.63 -21.91 8.45
C ASP A 163 -8.36 -20.60 8.71
N ALA A 164 -7.70 -19.45 8.48
CA ALA A 164 -8.26 -18.09 8.54
C ALA A 164 -7.47 -17.13 7.66
N ALA A 165 -8.05 -15.96 7.41
CA ALA A 165 -7.37 -14.88 6.69
C ALA A 165 -7.70 -13.51 7.29
N ILE A 166 -6.78 -12.57 7.06
CA ILE A 166 -6.91 -11.16 7.46
C ILE A 166 -6.56 -10.29 6.26
N SER A 167 -7.27 -9.18 6.08
CA SER A 167 -6.98 -8.17 5.05
C SER A 167 -7.05 -6.78 5.67
N PRO A 168 -6.22 -5.80 5.23
CA PRO A 168 -6.18 -4.50 5.89
C PRO A 168 -7.39 -3.62 5.62
N THR A 169 -8.10 -3.80 4.49
CA THR A 169 -9.25 -2.98 4.11
C THR A 169 -10.38 -3.84 3.53
N HIS A 170 -11.61 -3.32 3.59
CA HIS A 170 -12.77 -3.99 2.98
C HIS A 170 -12.63 -4.08 1.46
N TRP A 171 -12.11 -3.02 0.83
CA TRP A 171 -11.88 -3.05 -0.61
C TRP A 171 -10.87 -4.12 -0.99
N GLN A 172 -9.74 -4.21 -0.28
CA GLN A 172 -8.74 -5.26 -0.55
C GLN A 172 -9.30 -6.66 -0.32
N ALA A 173 -10.06 -6.88 0.76
CA ALA A 173 -10.76 -8.15 0.98
C ALA A 173 -11.75 -8.48 -0.15
N SER A 174 -12.44 -7.48 -0.70
CA SER A 174 -13.42 -7.67 -1.78
C SER A 174 -12.80 -8.11 -3.10
N THR A 175 -11.49 -7.94 -3.30
CA THR A 175 -10.81 -8.43 -4.52
C THR A 175 -10.71 -9.96 -4.57
N PHE A 176 -10.79 -10.63 -3.42
CA PHE A 176 -10.69 -12.09 -3.34
C PHE A 176 -11.98 -12.78 -3.75
N PRO A 177 -11.90 -13.94 -4.44
CA PRO A 177 -13.09 -14.69 -4.89
C PRO A 177 -13.80 -15.39 -3.74
N GLU A 178 -15.11 -15.64 -3.91
CA GLU A 178 -15.85 -16.57 -3.08
C GLU A 178 -15.48 -18.05 -3.38
N PRO A 179 -15.59 -18.95 -2.41
CA PRO A 179 -16.04 -18.73 -1.03
C PRO A 179 -14.93 -18.27 -0.06
N PHE A 180 -13.75 -17.96 -0.57
CA PHE A 180 -12.62 -17.59 0.29
C PHE A 180 -12.79 -16.22 0.95
N ARG A 181 -13.35 -15.25 0.22
CA ARG A 181 -13.60 -13.89 0.72
C ARG A 181 -14.39 -13.88 2.03
N SER A 182 -15.38 -14.75 2.18
CA SER A 182 -16.18 -14.87 3.41
C SER A 182 -15.40 -15.32 4.65
N ARG A 183 -14.14 -15.78 4.48
CA ARG A 183 -13.23 -16.17 5.58
C ARG A 183 -12.26 -15.07 5.96
N ILE A 184 -12.26 -13.94 5.27
CA ILE A 184 -11.32 -12.84 5.49
C ILE A 184 -11.89 -11.89 6.54
N SER A 185 -11.21 -11.80 7.68
CA SER A 185 -11.44 -10.74 8.67
C SER A 185 -10.77 -9.44 8.20
N VAL A 186 -11.48 -8.31 8.27
CA VAL A 186 -10.89 -7.03 7.90
C VAL A 186 -10.34 -6.35 9.16
N ILE A 187 -9.00 -6.29 9.24
CA ILE A 187 -8.28 -5.67 10.36
C ILE A 187 -7.01 -5.03 9.78
N HIS A 188 -6.90 -3.72 9.88
CA HIS A 188 -5.76 -2.97 9.37
C HIS A 188 -4.49 -3.17 10.24
N ASP A 189 -3.31 -2.86 9.68
CA ASP A 189 -2.02 -2.96 10.38
C ASP A 189 -1.89 -1.98 11.55
N GLY A 190 -2.63 -0.87 11.47
CA GLY A 190 -2.66 0.17 12.49
C GLY A 190 -1.67 1.32 12.22
N ILE A 191 -2.06 2.51 12.66
CA ILE A 191 -1.24 3.72 12.65
C ILE A 191 -1.07 4.18 14.10
N ASP A 192 0.17 4.47 14.52
CA ASP A 192 0.40 5.08 15.83
C ASP A 192 -0.07 6.53 15.82
N THR A 193 -1.35 6.74 16.15
CA THR A 193 -2.01 8.04 16.08
C THR A 193 -1.56 9.00 17.19
N GLU A 194 -0.80 8.52 18.18
CA GLU A 194 -0.15 9.36 19.18
C GLU A 194 1.17 9.93 18.64
N LEU A 195 1.96 9.09 17.97
CA LEU A 195 3.20 9.50 17.32
C LEU A 195 2.93 10.41 16.12
N VAL A 196 1.94 10.03 15.28
CA VAL A 196 1.54 10.80 14.09
C VAL A 196 0.34 11.68 14.47
N ALA A 197 0.59 12.71 15.25
CA ALA A 197 -0.38 13.68 15.71
C ALA A 197 -0.09 15.08 15.11
N PRO A 198 -1.07 15.97 15.04
CA PRO A 198 -0.81 17.39 14.72
C PRO A 198 0.19 18.00 15.70
N ASP A 199 1.11 18.81 15.19
CA ASP A 199 2.05 19.58 15.99
C ASP A 199 2.20 20.97 15.36
N ASP A 200 1.70 22.00 16.07
CA ASP A 200 1.76 23.37 15.58
C ASP A 200 3.16 23.99 15.76
N SER A 201 4.01 23.39 16.57
CA SER A 201 5.39 23.83 16.82
C SER A 201 6.40 23.27 15.80
N VAL A 202 5.96 22.35 14.93
CA VAL A 202 6.83 21.66 13.99
C VAL A 202 7.55 22.61 13.04
N ALA A 203 8.83 22.37 12.85
CA ALA A 203 9.65 23.02 11.84
C ALA A 203 10.52 22.00 11.11
N LEU A 204 10.75 22.21 9.84
CA LEU A 204 11.61 21.36 9.01
C LEU A 204 12.70 22.23 8.37
N GLN A 205 13.95 21.79 8.49
CA GLN A 205 15.09 22.43 7.86
C GLN A 205 15.49 21.64 6.60
N LEU A 206 15.49 22.32 5.45
CA LEU A 206 15.91 21.78 4.14
C LEU A 206 17.04 22.65 3.59
N GLY A 207 18.29 22.29 3.86
CA GLY A 207 19.43 23.15 3.58
C GLY A 207 19.29 24.47 4.33
N GLU A 208 19.26 25.60 3.60
CA GLU A 208 19.04 26.94 4.18
C GLU A 208 17.55 27.27 4.40
N LEU A 209 16.65 26.53 3.77
CA LEU A 209 15.21 26.76 3.89
C LEU A 209 14.67 26.19 5.19
N LYS A 210 14.05 27.06 5.99
CA LYS A 210 13.31 26.67 7.20
C LYS A 210 11.82 26.82 6.95
N LEU A 211 11.07 25.72 7.12
CA LEU A 211 9.62 25.69 6.96
C LEU A 211 8.93 25.48 8.29
N SER A 212 7.78 26.09 8.45
CA SER A 212 6.93 26.03 9.63
C SER A 212 5.45 25.89 9.24
N ARG A 213 4.57 25.75 10.23
CA ARG A 213 3.12 25.76 10.01
C ARG A 213 2.58 27.08 9.41
N GLN A 214 3.36 28.14 9.35
CA GLN A 214 2.93 29.41 8.71
C GLN A 214 3.12 29.39 7.20
N ASP A 215 4.01 28.53 6.71
CA ASP A 215 4.28 28.40 5.29
C ASP A 215 3.18 27.62 4.57
N GLU A 216 2.99 27.94 3.28
CA GLU A 216 2.05 27.23 2.41
C GLU A 216 2.71 25.98 1.83
N VAL A 217 2.68 24.88 2.60
CA VAL A 217 3.32 23.63 2.23
C VAL A 217 2.30 22.66 1.63
N ILE A 218 2.56 22.23 0.40
CA ILE A 218 1.85 21.14 -0.28
C ILE A 218 2.74 19.90 -0.24
N THR A 219 2.20 18.75 0.10
CA THR A 219 2.97 17.50 0.20
C THR A 219 2.44 16.41 -0.71
N PHE A 220 3.36 15.65 -1.30
CA PHE A 220 3.08 14.47 -2.10
C PHE A 220 4.03 13.34 -1.69
N VAL A 221 3.48 12.17 -1.32
CA VAL A 221 4.25 11.07 -0.74
C VAL A 221 3.95 9.77 -1.45
N ASN A 222 5.02 9.11 -1.92
CA ASN A 222 4.95 7.77 -2.46
C ASN A 222 6.18 6.95 -2.06
N ARG A 223 6.09 5.64 -2.14
CA ARG A 223 7.25 4.76 -1.97
C ARG A 223 8.26 4.97 -3.09
N ASN A 224 7.77 4.98 -4.33
CA ASN A 224 8.49 5.37 -5.53
C ASN A 224 7.62 6.31 -6.35
N LEU A 225 8.24 7.23 -7.09
CA LEU A 225 7.55 8.20 -7.92
C LEU A 225 7.20 7.56 -9.26
N GLU A 226 6.05 6.89 -9.32
CA GLU A 226 5.60 6.08 -10.44
C GLU A 226 4.12 6.32 -10.80
N PRO A 227 3.67 6.00 -12.04
CA PRO A 227 2.31 6.27 -12.50
C PRO A 227 1.21 5.67 -11.66
N CYS A 228 1.35 4.43 -11.16
CA CYS A 228 0.30 3.77 -10.38
C CYS A 228 -0.03 4.50 -9.07
N ARG A 229 0.84 5.42 -8.64
CA ARG A 229 0.63 6.34 -7.52
C ARG A 229 0.39 7.78 -7.96
N GLY A 230 -0.03 7.98 -9.23
CA GLY A 230 -0.47 9.25 -9.77
C GLY A 230 0.62 10.30 -9.93
N TYR A 231 1.90 9.92 -9.94
CA TYR A 231 2.99 10.88 -10.02
C TYR A 231 2.93 11.72 -11.31
N HIS A 232 2.58 11.13 -12.45
CA HIS A 232 2.40 11.84 -13.72
C HIS A 232 1.26 12.87 -13.68
N VAL A 233 0.12 12.52 -13.09
CA VAL A 233 -1.01 13.44 -12.92
C VAL A 233 -0.64 14.59 -12.00
N PHE A 234 0.04 14.30 -10.88
CA PHE A 234 0.55 15.32 -9.96
C PHE A 234 1.53 16.28 -10.66
N MET A 235 2.49 15.77 -11.42
CA MET A 235 3.46 16.60 -12.14
C MET A 235 2.80 17.49 -13.19
N ARG A 236 1.73 17.04 -13.83
CA ARG A 236 0.93 17.84 -14.77
C ARG A 236 0.05 18.90 -14.09
N ALA A 237 -0.34 18.68 -12.83
CA ALA A 237 -1.04 19.67 -12.01
C ALA A 237 -0.09 20.77 -11.45
N LEU A 238 1.18 20.42 -11.28
CA LEU A 238 2.17 21.23 -10.56
C LEU A 238 2.38 22.63 -11.15
N PRO A 239 2.49 22.85 -12.49
CA PRO A 239 2.66 24.17 -13.07
C PRO A 239 1.51 25.13 -12.72
N GLU A 240 0.27 24.67 -12.81
CA GLU A 240 -0.91 25.48 -12.48
C GLU A 240 -0.97 25.78 -10.96
N LEU A 241 -0.64 24.82 -10.12
CA LEU A 241 -0.53 25.02 -8.68
C LEU A 241 0.48 26.12 -8.34
N LEU A 242 1.70 26.05 -8.89
CA LEU A 242 2.74 27.04 -8.64
C LEU A 242 2.42 28.41 -9.22
N ARG A 243 1.74 28.47 -10.35
CA ARG A 243 1.28 29.73 -10.96
C ARG A 243 0.24 30.43 -10.08
N ARG A 244 -0.72 29.67 -9.54
CA ARG A 244 -1.81 30.22 -8.70
C ARG A 244 -1.36 30.51 -7.27
N ARG A 245 -0.35 29.78 -6.78
CA ARG A 245 0.15 29.87 -5.39
C ARG A 245 1.62 30.29 -5.39
N PRO A 246 1.95 31.57 -5.56
CA PRO A 246 3.33 32.05 -5.70
C PRO A 246 4.19 31.82 -4.44
N HIS A 247 3.59 31.62 -3.27
CA HIS A 247 4.29 31.39 -2.02
C HIS A 247 4.34 29.91 -1.61
N ALA A 248 3.64 29.04 -2.33
CA ALA A 248 3.60 27.61 -2.00
C ALA A 248 4.97 26.95 -2.16
N ARG A 249 5.28 26.03 -1.25
CA ARG A 249 6.41 25.11 -1.31
C ARG A 249 5.88 23.69 -1.45
N VAL A 250 6.41 22.94 -2.41
CA VAL A 250 5.96 21.59 -2.70
C VAL A 250 7.03 20.61 -2.24
N LEU A 251 6.69 19.76 -1.28
CA LEU A 251 7.58 18.71 -0.76
C LEU A 251 7.16 17.36 -1.32
N ILE A 252 8.08 16.70 -2.02
CA ILE A 252 7.86 15.43 -2.70
C ILE A 252 8.76 14.37 -2.09
N THR A 253 8.17 13.31 -1.55
CA THR A 253 8.90 12.18 -0.98
C THR A 253 8.62 10.92 -1.79
N GLY A 254 9.68 10.21 -2.17
CA GLY A 254 9.61 8.95 -2.90
C GLY A 254 10.94 8.60 -3.54
N GLY A 255 11.19 7.31 -3.72
CA GLY A 255 12.36 6.80 -4.45
C GLY A 255 12.20 6.91 -5.97
N ASP A 256 13.29 6.66 -6.67
CA ASP A 256 13.36 6.72 -8.14
C ASP A 256 13.10 5.33 -8.79
N GLY A 257 12.84 4.31 -7.98
CA GLY A 257 12.57 2.94 -8.46
C GLY A 257 11.13 2.73 -8.89
N VAL A 258 10.77 1.46 -9.06
CA VAL A 258 9.41 1.00 -9.35
C VAL A 258 8.99 -0.02 -8.29
N SER A 259 7.79 0.13 -7.75
CA SER A 259 7.24 -0.77 -6.75
C SER A 259 6.18 -1.71 -7.32
N TYR A 260 5.29 -1.20 -8.15
CA TYR A 260 4.06 -1.88 -8.56
C TYR A 260 3.84 -1.92 -10.08
N GLY A 261 4.24 -0.86 -10.78
CA GLY A 261 4.11 -0.75 -12.23
C GLY A 261 5.28 -1.37 -13.00
N ALA A 262 5.33 -1.14 -14.31
CA ALA A 262 6.47 -1.46 -15.14
C ALA A 262 7.49 -0.31 -15.12
N ALA A 263 8.77 -0.65 -15.20
CA ALA A 263 9.82 0.34 -15.39
C ALA A 263 9.73 0.95 -16.82
N PRO A 264 10.18 2.20 -17.01
CA PRO A 264 10.33 2.77 -18.34
C PRO A 264 11.27 1.93 -19.21
N THR A 265 11.00 1.85 -20.50
CA THR A 265 11.78 1.01 -21.44
C THR A 265 13.04 1.71 -21.96
N ASN A 266 13.17 3.01 -21.71
CA ASN A 266 14.28 3.85 -22.22
C ASN A 266 15.45 4.01 -21.22
N GLY A 267 15.43 3.28 -20.09
CA GLY A 267 16.47 3.34 -19.06
C GLY A 267 16.39 4.56 -18.12
N GLN A 268 15.42 5.45 -18.32
CA GLN A 268 15.16 6.56 -17.40
C GLN A 268 14.34 6.10 -16.19
N THR A 269 14.17 6.98 -15.21
CA THR A 269 13.19 6.82 -14.14
C THR A 269 11.88 7.54 -14.48
N TRP A 270 10.76 7.07 -13.96
CA TRP A 270 9.49 7.80 -14.10
C TRP A 270 9.59 9.24 -13.56
N LYS A 271 10.32 9.42 -12.46
CA LYS A 271 10.60 10.75 -11.91
C LYS A 271 11.21 11.68 -12.96
N GLN A 272 12.28 11.24 -13.64
CA GLN A 272 12.97 12.07 -14.62
C GLN A 272 12.11 12.35 -15.84
N ILE A 273 11.38 11.35 -16.35
CA ILE A 273 10.49 11.51 -17.51
C ILE A 273 9.49 12.65 -17.28
N TYR A 274 8.82 12.71 -16.12
CA TYR A 274 7.83 13.75 -15.86
C TYR A 274 8.43 15.09 -15.43
N ILE A 275 9.65 15.11 -14.92
CA ILE A 275 10.42 16.36 -14.76
C ILE A 275 10.74 16.93 -16.13
N ASP A 276 11.23 16.12 -17.08
CA ASP A 276 11.58 16.55 -18.44
C ASP A 276 10.32 17.01 -19.21
N GLU A 277 9.19 16.29 -19.05
CA GLU A 277 7.88 16.70 -19.62
C GLU A 277 7.47 18.07 -19.10
N ALA A 278 7.53 18.29 -17.78
CA ALA A 278 7.17 19.57 -17.17
C ALA A 278 8.10 20.72 -17.61
N HIS A 279 9.40 20.48 -17.71
CA HIS A 279 10.35 21.46 -18.24
C HIS A 279 10.07 21.84 -19.71
N ALA A 280 9.74 20.85 -20.54
CA ALA A 280 9.45 21.09 -21.94
C ALA A 280 8.14 21.86 -22.16
N GLN A 281 7.10 21.57 -21.36
CA GLN A 281 5.79 22.19 -21.50
C GLN A 281 5.68 23.52 -20.75
N HIS A 282 6.42 23.70 -19.65
CA HIS A 282 6.35 24.85 -18.76
C HIS A 282 7.76 25.34 -18.38
N PRO A 283 8.53 25.91 -19.35
CA PRO A 283 9.92 26.33 -19.13
C PRO A 283 10.05 27.44 -18.07
N ASP A 284 9.00 28.21 -17.85
CA ASP A 284 8.97 29.35 -16.88
C ASP A 284 8.55 28.86 -15.45
N MET A 285 8.32 27.60 -15.23
CA MET A 285 7.95 27.09 -13.91
C MET A 285 9.08 27.28 -12.90
N ASP A 286 8.76 27.86 -11.74
CA ASP A 286 9.73 28.12 -10.68
C ASP A 286 10.05 26.84 -9.87
N TRP A 287 11.04 26.10 -10.35
CA TRP A 287 11.53 24.87 -9.72
C TRP A 287 12.16 25.06 -8.34
N SER A 288 12.56 26.30 -7.98
CA SER A 288 13.13 26.58 -6.65
C SER A 288 12.15 26.32 -5.50
N ARG A 289 10.87 26.18 -5.82
CA ARG A 289 9.79 25.91 -4.88
C ARG A 289 9.39 24.42 -4.81
N VAL A 290 10.04 23.55 -5.61
CA VAL A 290 9.75 22.12 -5.70
C VAL A 290 10.92 21.34 -5.10
N HIS A 291 10.67 20.62 -4.01
CA HIS A 291 11.70 19.97 -3.24
C HIS A 291 11.52 18.45 -3.28
N PHE A 292 12.36 17.76 -4.04
CA PHE A 292 12.43 16.29 -4.07
C PHE A 292 13.31 15.80 -2.93
N LEU A 293 12.71 15.21 -1.91
CA LEU A 293 13.39 14.79 -0.70
C LEU A 293 13.95 13.36 -0.78
N GLY A 294 13.56 12.59 -1.81
CA GLY A 294 13.90 11.17 -1.90
C GLY A 294 13.25 10.36 -0.78
N GLN A 295 13.95 9.35 -0.29
CA GLN A 295 13.55 8.57 0.89
C GLN A 295 14.12 9.24 2.14
N ILE A 296 13.26 9.68 3.04
CA ILE A 296 13.63 10.39 4.27
C ILE A 296 13.40 9.51 5.51
N PRO A 297 14.10 9.78 6.63
CA PRO A 297 13.84 9.13 7.91
C PRO A 297 12.39 9.35 8.38
N TYR A 298 11.82 8.36 9.07
CA TYR A 298 10.41 8.38 9.47
C TYR A 298 10.03 9.62 10.31
N ALA A 299 10.90 10.07 11.20
CA ALA A 299 10.66 11.29 11.99
C ALA A 299 10.53 12.55 11.10
N GLN A 300 11.33 12.66 10.04
CA GLN A 300 11.23 13.76 9.08
C GLN A 300 9.97 13.64 8.22
N PHE A 301 9.57 12.42 7.88
CA PHE A 301 8.31 12.16 7.18
C PHE A 301 7.10 12.61 8.02
N VAL A 302 7.06 12.28 9.31
CA VAL A 302 6.01 12.74 10.23
C VAL A 302 6.00 14.26 10.32
N ALA A 303 7.17 14.90 10.50
CA ALA A 303 7.29 16.36 10.54
C ALA A 303 6.80 17.02 9.24
N MET A 304 7.09 16.42 8.08
CA MET A 304 6.58 16.88 6.78
C MET A 304 5.05 16.82 6.69
N LEU A 305 4.42 15.75 7.18
CA LEU A 305 2.96 15.66 7.24
C LEU A 305 2.38 16.71 8.21
N GLN A 306 3.00 16.90 9.37
CA GLN A 306 2.59 17.92 10.34
C GLN A 306 2.66 19.35 9.78
N LEU A 307 3.63 19.63 8.89
CA LEU A 307 3.74 20.90 8.18
C LEU A 307 2.73 21.09 7.06
N SER A 308 2.21 19.99 6.51
CA SER A 308 1.36 19.99 5.31
C SER A 308 0.09 20.83 5.49
N ARG A 309 -0.12 21.80 4.61
CA ARG A 309 -1.39 22.53 4.50
C ARG A 309 -2.41 21.73 3.69
N VAL A 310 -1.94 21.13 2.60
CA VAL A 310 -2.73 20.22 1.77
C VAL A 310 -1.84 19.03 1.38
N HIS A 311 -2.31 17.83 1.67
CA HIS A 311 -1.66 16.59 1.27
C HIS A 311 -2.35 16.02 0.03
N LEU A 312 -1.58 15.77 -1.03
CA LEU A 312 -2.08 15.17 -2.27
C LEU A 312 -1.80 13.67 -2.26
N TYR A 313 -2.84 12.87 -2.49
CA TYR A 313 -2.73 11.42 -2.51
C TYR A 313 -3.46 10.82 -3.71
N LEU A 314 -2.72 10.30 -4.65
CA LEU A 314 -3.25 9.68 -5.87
C LEU A 314 -2.87 8.20 -5.92
N THR A 315 -3.78 7.36 -6.37
CA THR A 315 -3.50 5.93 -6.59
C THR A 315 -4.47 5.33 -7.60
N TYR A 316 -4.00 4.36 -8.37
CA TYR A 316 -4.88 3.42 -9.09
C TYR A 316 -5.73 2.64 -8.07
N PRO A 317 -6.77 1.91 -8.51
CA PRO A 317 -7.47 0.95 -7.65
C PRO A 317 -6.52 -0.17 -7.21
N PHE A 318 -5.76 0.10 -6.15
CA PHE A 318 -4.72 -0.76 -5.60
C PHE A 318 -4.67 -0.64 -4.07
N VAL A 319 -3.72 -1.33 -3.42
CA VAL A 319 -3.60 -1.34 -1.96
C VAL A 319 -3.51 0.06 -1.37
N LEU A 320 -4.25 0.31 -0.30
CA LEU A 320 -4.23 1.56 0.44
C LEU A 320 -2.88 1.72 1.17
N SER A 321 -2.23 2.86 0.98
CA SER A 321 -0.94 3.12 1.65
C SER A 321 -1.15 3.58 3.09
N TRP A 322 -0.26 3.15 3.98
CA TRP A 322 -0.19 3.69 5.34
C TRP A 322 -0.04 5.21 5.37
N SER A 323 0.71 5.78 4.40
CA SER A 323 0.97 7.22 4.33
C SER A 323 -0.29 8.09 4.25
N LEU A 324 -1.37 7.60 3.61
CA LEU A 324 -2.66 8.28 3.62
C LEU A 324 -3.24 8.37 5.04
N LEU A 325 -3.26 7.23 5.73
CA LEU A 325 -3.81 7.17 7.10
C LEU A 325 -2.94 7.94 8.09
N GLU A 326 -1.62 7.98 7.86
CA GLU A 326 -0.69 8.82 8.61
C GLU A 326 -0.94 10.30 8.34
N ALA A 327 -1.21 10.71 7.09
CA ALA A 327 -1.61 12.08 6.77
C ALA A 327 -2.96 12.45 7.43
N MET A 328 -3.95 11.54 7.43
CA MET A 328 -5.21 11.72 8.16
C MET A 328 -4.95 11.87 9.66
N SER A 329 -4.10 11.03 10.23
CA SER A 329 -3.72 11.07 11.64
C SER A 329 -3.01 12.37 12.03
N ALA A 330 -2.15 12.90 11.16
CA ALA A 330 -1.48 14.20 11.34
C ALA A 330 -2.44 15.39 11.19
N GLY A 331 -3.71 15.17 10.80
CA GLY A 331 -4.70 16.23 10.61
C GLY A 331 -4.51 17.03 9.31
N CYS A 332 -3.91 16.45 8.28
CA CYS A 332 -3.81 17.07 6.97
C CYS A 332 -5.18 17.24 6.32
N ALA A 333 -5.40 18.37 5.64
CA ALA A 333 -6.44 18.45 4.62
C ALA A 333 -5.97 17.68 3.40
N ILE A 334 -6.78 16.75 2.91
CA ILE A 334 -6.38 15.80 1.86
C ILE A 334 -7.16 16.06 0.59
N VAL A 335 -6.46 16.13 -0.55
CA VAL A 335 -7.04 15.97 -1.88
C VAL A 335 -6.57 14.65 -2.45
N ALA A 336 -7.49 13.77 -2.79
CA ALA A 336 -7.19 12.41 -3.21
C ALA A 336 -7.95 12.03 -4.49
N SER A 337 -7.41 11.03 -5.23
CA SER A 337 -8.11 10.48 -6.39
C SER A 337 -9.41 9.76 -5.99
N ASP A 338 -10.48 9.95 -6.75
CA ASP A 338 -11.74 9.25 -6.56
C ASP A 338 -11.66 7.82 -7.11
N THR A 339 -10.90 6.97 -6.44
CA THR A 339 -10.77 5.54 -6.75
C THR A 339 -11.36 4.67 -5.65
N ALA A 340 -11.78 3.45 -6.00
CA ALA A 340 -12.53 2.59 -5.09
C ALA A 340 -11.87 2.36 -3.71
N PRO A 341 -10.55 2.10 -3.59
CA PRO A 341 -9.92 1.91 -2.28
C PRO A 341 -9.94 3.17 -1.43
N LEU A 342 -9.93 4.36 -2.04
CA LEU A 342 -9.92 5.62 -1.29
C LEU A 342 -11.27 5.99 -0.72
N ARG A 343 -12.37 5.59 -1.34
CA ARG A 343 -13.74 5.83 -0.84
C ARG A 343 -14.01 5.13 0.49
N GLU A 344 -13.19 4.16 0.89
CA GLU A 344 -13.28 3.54 2.20
C GLU A 344 -12.75 4.46 3.32
N ALA A 345 -11.70 5.24 3.05
CA ALA A 345 -11.06 6.12 4.01
C ALA A 345 -11.47 7.59 3.86
N ILE A 346 -11.74 8.04 2.63
CA ILE A 346 -12.08 9.43 2.33
C ILE A 346 -13.56 9.56 1.97
N ARG A 347 -14.29 10.29 2.78
CA ARG A 347 -15.64 10.78 2.47
C ARG A 347 -15.52 12.20 1.93
N HIS A 348 -15.99 12.40 0.69
CA HIS A 348 -15.87 13.68 -0.01
C HIS A 348 -16.50 14.81 0.82
N ASP A 349 -15.73 15.88 1.02
CA ASP A 349 -16.03 17.07 1.84
C ASP A 349 -16.33 16.82 3.33
N GLU A 350 -16.10 15.59 3.83
CA GLU A 350 -16.13 15.27 5.26
C GLU A 350 -14.72 15.03 5.81
N THR A 351 -13.98 14.06 5.26
CA THR A 351 -12.62 13.70 5.69
C THR A 351 -11.54 14.01 4.65
N GLY A 352 -11.92 14.56 3.51
CA GLY A 352 -11.03 14.98 2.42
C GLY A 352 -11.82 15.34 1.18
N VAL A 353 -11.13 15.71 0.12
CA VAL A 353 -11.71 16.04 -1.19
C VAL A 353 -11.30 14.98 -2.20
N LEU A 354 -12.27 14.37 -2.87
CA LEU A 354 -12.03 13.42 -3.95
C LEU A 354 -12.15 14.12 -5.30
N VAL A 355 -11.18 13.87 -6.20
CA VAL A 355 -11.13 14.39 -7.56
C VAL A 355 -10.91 13.25 -8.56
N ASP A 356 -11.31 13.44 -9.82
CA ASP A 356 -11.00 12.47 -10.87
C ASP A 356 -9.48 12.26 -10.95
N PHE A 357 -9.07 10.99 -11.00
CA PHE A 357 -7.65 10.63 -11.10
C PHE A 357 -6.99 11.21 -12.36
N PHE A 358 -7.72 11.29 -13.47
CA PHE A 358 -7.22 11.73 -14.77
C PHE A 358 -7.39 13.24 -15.03
N ASP A 359 -7.77 14.01 -14.01
CA ASP A 359 -7.97 15.48 -14.14
C ASP A 359 -6.96 16.28 -13.30
N PRO A 360 -5.77 16.59 -13.87
CA PRO A 360 -4.78 17.45 -13.19
C PRO A 360 -5.32 18.86 -12.87
N ALA A 361 -6.27 19.38 -13.68
CA ALA A 361 -6.85 20.69 -13.45
C ALA A 361 -7.78 20.68 -12.22
N ALA A 362 -8.62 19.66 -12.07
CA ALA A 362 -9.44 19.46 -10.88
C ALA A 362 -8.58 19.26 -9.62
N LEU A 363 -7.45 18.54 -9.72
CA LEU A 363 -6.49 18.39 -8.63
C LEU A 363 -5.92 19.74 -8.19
N ALA A 364 -5.48 20.58 -9.15
CA ALA A 364 -4.96 21.91 -8.89
C ALA A 364 -6.04 22.83 -8.30
N GLU A 365 -7.25 22.80 -8.85
CA GLU A 365 -8.39 23.61 -8.38
C GLU A 365 -8.76 23.28 -6.93
N ALA A 366 -8.99 22.00 -6.62
CA ALA A 366 -9.34 21.54 -5.27
C ALA A 366 -8.25 21.90 -4.25
N THR A 367 -6.98 21.78 -4.65
CA THR A 367 -5.84 22.16 -3.80
C THR A 367 -5.85 23.66 -3.51
N CYS A 368 -6.03 24.51 -4.53
CA CYS A 368 -6.09 25.96 -4.36
C CYS A 368 -7.29 26.37 -3.49
N GLN A 369 -8.47 25.80 -3.71
CA GLN A 369 -9.65 26.07 -2.89
C GLN A 369 -9.42 25.73 -1.40
N LEU A 370 -8.75 24.61 -1.11
CA LEU A 370 -8.40 24.29 0.28
C LEU A 370 -7.36 25.24 0.84
N LEU A 371 -6.41 25.74 0.04
CA LEU A 371 -5.43 26.73 0.49
C LEU A 371 -6.08 28.09 0.77
N ASP A 372 -7.13 28.45 0.06
CA ASP A 372 -7.89 29.70 0.24
C ASP A 372 -8.89 29.65 1.41
N ASP A 373 -9.28 28.44 1.86
CA ASP A 373 -10.26 28.27 2.94
C ASP A 373 -9.65 27.59 4.17
N PRO A 374 -9.03 28.34 5.09
CA PRO A 374 -8.46 27.78 6.32
C PRO A 374 -9.48 27.07 7.22
N ALA A 375 -10.74 27.54 7.22
CA ALA A 375 -11.79 26.94 8.05
C ALA A 375 -12.16 25.55 7.52
N ARG A 376 -12.36 25.43 6.21
CA ARG A 376 -12.61 24.14 5.55
C ARG A 376 -11.44 23.16 5.75
N ARG A 377 -10.18 23.66 5.59
CA ARG A 377 -9.00 22.83 5.87
C ARG A 377 -8.99 22.28 7.29
N ALA A 378 -9.21 23.13 8.28
CA ALA A 378 -9.22 22.73 9.69
C ALA A 378 -10.34 21.71 9.97
N ARG A 379 -11.54 21.92 9.42
CA ARG A 379 -12.67 21.00 9.54
C ARG A 379 -12.36 19.63 8.96
N LEU A 380 -11.88 19.59 7.71
CA LEU A 380 -11.55 18.33 7.03
C LEU A 380 -10.42 17.58 7.72
N GLY A 381 -9.34 18.26 8.10
CA GLY A 381 -8.21 17.67 8.81
C GLY A 381 -8.59 17.12 10.17
N ALA A 382 -9.42 17.85 10.94
CA ALA A 382 -9.94 17.36 12.23
C ALA A 382 -10.81 16.10 12.07
N ALA A 383 -11.71 16.09 11.08
CA ALA A 383 -12.56 14.94 10.79
C ALA A 383 -11.76 13.73 10.30
N ALA A 384 -10.75 13.95 9.42
CA ALA A 384 -9.82 12.92 8.97
C ALA A 384 -9.07 12.27 10.14
N ARG A 385 -8.58 13.08 11.09
CA ARG A 385 -7.91 12.59 12.29
C ARG A 385 -8.84 11.76 13.19
N VAL A 386 -10.07 12.25 13.43
CA VAL A 386 -11.05 11.48 14.20
C VAL A 386 -11.29 10.13 13.55
N PHE A 387 -11.53 10.11 12.24
CA PHE A 387 -11.74 8.88 11.49
C PHE A 387 -10.54 7.91 11.58
N ALA A 388 -9.31 8.43 11.44
CA ALA A 388 -8.10 7.61 11.56
C ALA A 388 -7.96 7.00 12.96
N ARG A 389 -8.23 7.76 14.01
CA ARG A 389 -8.19 7.29 15.41
C ARG A 389 -9.25 6.24 15.71
N GLU A 390 -10.48 6.42 15.25
CA GLU A 390 -11.58 5.52 15.53
C GLU A 390 -11.45 4.18 14.79
N ASN A 391 -10.85 4.17 13.61
CA ASN A 391 -10.82 2.99 12.73
C ASN A 391 -9.44 2.35 12.58
N TYR A 392 -8.35 3.12 12.72
CA TYR A 392 -7.01 2.69 12.37
C TYR A 392 -5.97 2.90 13.47
N ASP A 393 -6.37 3.34 14.69
CA ASP A 393 -5.42 3.46 15.80
C ASP A 393 -4.76 2.11 16.09
N LEU A 394 -3.42 2.13 16.11
CA LEU A 394 -2.63 0.93 16.34
C LEU A 394 -2.91 0.31 17.70
N LYS A 395 -2.88 1.13 18.76
CA LYS A 395 -2.88 0.65 20.14
C LYS A 395 -4.28 0.31 20.65
N GLN A 396 -5.28 1.09 20.26
CA GLN A 396 -6.65 0.97 20.78
C GLN A 396 -7.55 0.11 19.89
N VAL A 397 -7.26 0.02 18.59
CA VAL A 397 -8.15 -0.64 17.62
C VAL A 397 -7.47 -1.83 16.93
N CYS A 398 -6.39 -1.59 16.19
CA CYS A 398 -5.89 -2.59 15.23
C CYS A 398 -5.11 -3.71 15.90
N LEU A 399 -4.12 -3.39 16.72
CA LEU A 399 -3.28 -4.40 17.37
C LEU A 399 -4.06 -5.34 18.32
N PRO A 400 -4.97 -4.85 19.19
CA PRO A 400 -5.81 -5.74 19.99
C PRO A 400 -6.65 -6.71 19.15
N ARG A 401 -7.23 -6.22 18.04
CA ARG A 401 -8.00 -7.06 17.11
C ARG A 401 -7.15 -8.09 16.40
N GLN A 402 -5.93 -7.72 15.96
CA GLN A 402 -4.98 -8.65 15.36
C GLN A 402 -4.54 -9.73 16.35
N MET A 403 -4.23 -9.36 17.59
CA MET A 403 -3.85 -10.34 18.63
C MET A 403 -4.99 -11.30 18.93
N ALA A 404 -6.21 -10.82 19.09
CA ALA A 404 -7.40 -11.64 19.28
C ALA A 404 -7.66 -12.58 18.09
N TRP A 405 -7.40 -12.11 16.86
CA TRP A 405 -7.50 -12.94 15.66
C TRP A 405 -6.48 -14.11 15.67
N VAL A 406 -5.23 -13.87 16.11
CA VAL A 406 -4.21 -14.91 16.24
C VAL A 406 -4.60 -15.93 17.33
N GLU A 407 -5.08 -15.45 18.47
CA GLU A 407 -5.53 -16.32 19.58
C GLU A 407 -6.72 -17.18 19.16
N ALA A 408 -7.71 -16.60 18.46
CA ALA A 408 -8.84 -17.33 17.92
C ALA A 408 -8.43 -18.35 16.85
N LEU A 409 -7.42 -18.03 16.02
CA LEU A 409 -6.88 -18.98 15.07
C LEU A 409 -6.22 -20.17 15.76
N ALA A 410 -5.45 -19.94 16.81
CA ALA A 410 -4.79 -20.98 17.59
C ALA A 410 -5.77 -21.90 18.32
N ALA A 411 -6.88 -21.36 18.80
CA ALA A 411 -7.87 -22.11 19.59
C ALA A 411 -8.79 -23.02 18.75
N ARG A 412 -8.76 -22.96 17.42
CA ARG A 412 -9.62 -23.77 16.55
C ARG A 412 -9.30 -25.27 16.66
N PRO A 413 -10.30 -26.15 16.77
CA PRO A 413 -10.10 -27.60 16.70
C PRO A 413 -9.53 -28.05 15.34
N ALA A 414 -8.73 -29.10 15.34
CA ALA A 414 -8.20 -29.67 14.11
C ALA A 414 -9.33 -30.24 13.24
N GLY A 415 -9.42 -29.85 11.97
CA GLY A 415 -10.39 -30.35 11.00
C GLY A 415 -11.74 -29.63 10.97
N GLU A 416 -11.94 -28.59 11.77
CA GLU A 416 -13.14 -27.76 11.67
C GLU A 416 -13.09 -26.86 10.43
N ALA A 417 -14.20 -26.81 9.69
CA ALA A 417 -14.32 -25.93 8.52
C ALA A 417 -14.05 -24.47 8.94
N PRO A 418 -13.38 -23.67 8.10
CA PRO A 418 -13.09 -22.28 8.43
C PRO A 418 -14.38 -21.53 8.76
N ALA A 419 -14.40 -20.81 9.90
CA ALA A 419 -15.55 -19.99 10.26
C ALA A 419 -15.71 -18.85 9.23
N THR A 420 -16.96 -18.60 8.83
CA THR A 420 -17.28 -17.38 8.06
C THR A 420 -17.05 -16.17 8.94
N ALA A 421 -16.40 -15.13 8.41
CA ALA A 421 -16.30 -13.86 9.09
C ALA A 421 -17.72 -13.29 9.36
N PRO A 422 -17.95 -12.56 10.45
CA PRO A 422 -19.25 -11.92 10.70
C PRO A 422 -19.65 -11.08 9.48
N GLY A 423 -20.90 -11.25 9.02
CA GLY A 423 -21.39 -10.69 7.77
C GLY A 423 -21.19 -9.18 7.69
N TRP A 424 -20.39 -8.76 6.75
CA TRP A 424 -20.28 -7.36 6.35
C TRP A 424 -21.37 -7.06 5.31
N THR A 425 -22.16 -6.03 5.55
CA THR A 425 -23.02 -5.44 4.54
C THR A 425 -22.26 -4.27 3.91
N PRO A 426 -22.01 -4.29 2.58
CA PRO A 426 -21.38 -3.16 1.94
C PRO A 426 -22.23 -1.90 2.13
N PRO A 427 -21.62 -0.71 2.29
CA PRO A 427 -22.35 0.54 2.23
C PRO A 427 -23.11 0.59 0.90
N PRO A 428 -24.33 1.17 0.86
CA PRO A 428 -25.08 1.28 -0.36
C PRO A 428 -24.25 1.99 -1.43
N PRO A 429 -24.30 1.54 -2.70
CA PRO A 429 -23.62 2.22 -3.78
C PRO A 429 -24.07 3.69 -3.81
N PRO A 430 -23.17 4.65 -4.09
CA PRO A 430 -23.56 6.03 -4.28
C PRO A 430 -24.63 6.12 -5.37
N PRO A 431 -25.57 7.08 -5.29
CA PRO A 431 -26.59 7.24 -6.33
C PRO A 431 -25.90 7.37 -7.68
N ALA A 432 -26.43 6.64 -8.67
CA ALA A 432 -25.89 6.65 -10.03
C ALA A 432 -25.78 8.10 -10.53
N GLN A 433 -24.57 8.56 -10.72
CA GLN A 433 -24.36 9.83 -11.39
C GLN A 433 -24.86 9.66 -12.82
N THR A 434 -25.81 10.48 -13.23
CA THR A 434 -26.26 10.60 -14.61
C THR A 434 -25.03 11.01 -15.44
N THR A 435 -24.48 10.06 -16.17
CA THR A 435 -23.39 10.29 -17.09
C THR A 435 -23.82 11.31 -18.13
N ALA A 436 -23.22 12.49 -18.12
CA ALA A 436 -23.25 13.36 -19.30
C ALA A 436 -22.60 12.63 -20.48
N PRO A 437 -23.10 12.76 -21.70
CA PRO A 437 -22.57 12.06 -22.86
C PRO A 437 -21.09 12.45 -23.06
N ALA A 438 -20.23 11.43 -23.21
CA ALA A 438 -18.81 11.58 -23.43
C ALA A 438 -18.51 12.56 -24.59
N PRO A 439 -17.55 13.50 -24.44
CA PRO A 439 -17.09 14.33 -25.54
C PRO A 439 -16.45 13.43 -26.62
N ARG A 440 -16.76 13.70 -27.89
CA ARG A 440 -16.18 12.99 -29.03
C ARG A 440 -14.66 13.09 -29.00
N PRO A 441 -13.92 12.02 -29.29
CA PRO A 441 -12.47 12.04 -29.30
C PRO A 441 -11.95 13.05 -30.34
N ALA A 442 -11.08 13.93 -29.92
CA ALA A 442 -10.31 14.78 -30.82
C ALA A 442 -9.35 13.90 -31.63
N THR A 443 -9.34 14.07 -32.93
CA THR A 443 -8.44 13.39 -33.87
C THR A 443 -6.99 13.67 -33.51
N ALA A 444 -6.27 12.66 -33.09
CA ALA A 444 -4.82 12.72 -32.82
C ALA A 444 -4.06 12.92 -34.15
N PRO A 445 -2.99 13.74 -34.18
CA PRO A 445 -2.12 13.84 -35.33
C PRO A 445 -1.30 12.55 -35.49
N ALA A 446 -1.22 12.06 -36.72
CA ALA A 446 -0.48 10.87 -37.11
C ALA A 446 1.03 11.04 -36.81
N PHE A 447 1.56 10.23 -35.93
CA PHE A 447 3.00 10.08 -35.75
C PHE A 447 3.60 9.22 -36.86
N LYS A 448 4.52 9.79 -37.64
CA LYS A 448 5.33 9.07 -38.61
C LYS A 448 6.30 8.14 -37.87
N ARG A 449 6.31 6.89 -38.33
CA ARG A 449 7.33 5.88 -37.92
C ARG A 449 8.73 6.31 -38.38
N TYR A 450 9.66 6.26 -37.46
CA TYR A 450 11.07 6.02 -37.75
C TYR A 450 11.54 4.87 -36.85
#